data_c18ac94e5c91879ad5ca91fa5c839019
#
_entry.id   c18ac94e5c91879ad5ca91fa5c839019
#
_cell.length_a   1.000
_cell.length_b   1.000
_cell.length_c   1.000
_cell.angle_alpha   90.00
_cell.angle_beta   90.00
_cell.angle_gamma   90.00
#
_symmetry.space_group_name_H-M   'P 1'
#
loop_
_entity.id
_entity.type
_entity.pdbx_description
1 polymer ?
#
loop_
_entity_poly.entity_id
_entity_poly.type
_entity_poly.pdbx_seq_one_letter_code
_entity_poly.pdbx_strand_id
1 'polypeptide(L)'
;MSDKKNVLNGVQTVVLDLDGTLYDKTGLSRRMVRALWWSLPLMAIDRLAHGGLWRWIVSTRWHQRVYLPTMVRLIGEGCPRRENVLALVAEAKRKGLQLAIYSDYGSIREKLAVLGIDAKDFDLLISAPELGDLKPSKACAEEVLRRLKAKPETTLFVGDRDEKDGESARAVGAKFLLI
;
A
#
# COMPACT_ATOMS: atom_id res chain seq x y z
N MET A 1 -4.47 26.48 -4.44
CA MET A 1 -5.10 25.64 -3.39
C MET A 1 -6.52 25.17 -3.74
N SER A 2 -6.97 25.32 -4.97
CA SER A 2 -8.38 25.06 -5.37
C SER A 2 -8.70 23.64 -5.87
N ASP A 3 -7.72 22.87 -6.36
CA ASP A 3 -8.00 21.59 -7.05
C ASP A 3 -8.24 20.38 -6.13
N LYS A 4 -7.83 20.43 -4.86
CA LYS A 4 -7.96 19.28 -3.95
C LYS A 4 -9.39 18.97 -3.49
N LYS A 5 -10.29 19.94 -3.53
CA LYS A 5 -11.70 19.75 -3.10
C LYS A 5 -12.53 18.88 -4.04
N ASN A 6 -12.07 18.63 -5.25
CA ASN A 6 -12.86 17.96 -6.27
C ASN A 6 -12.54 16.46 -6.49
N VAL A 7 -11.42 15.97 -5.91
CA VAL A 7 -10.93 14.61 -6.17
C VAL A 7 -11.91 13.53 -5.68
N LEU A 8 -12.62 13.77 -4.58
CA LEU A 8 -13.60 12.83 -4.01
C LEU A 8 -15.02 13.02 -4.57
N ASN A 9 -15.19 13.83 -5.62
CA ASN A 9 -16.53 14.03 -6.19
C ASN A 9 -16.97 12.79 -6.99
N GLY A 10 -18.14 12.24 -6.64
CA GLY A 10 -18.66 11.02 -7.25
C GLY A 10 -17.86 9.74 -6.85
N VAL A 11 -17.00 9.82 -5.83
CA VAL A 11 -16.29 8.69 -5.25
C VAL A 11 -17.10 8.12 -4.09
N GLN A 12 -17.17 6.79 -4.01
CA GLN A 12 -17.79 6.04 -2.91
C GLN A 12 -16.75 5.21 -2.16
N THR A 13 -15.66 4.82 -2.83
CA THR A 13 -14.61 3.98 -2.28
C THR A 13 -13.23 4.55 -2.59
N VAL A 14 -12.35 4.59 -1.61
CA VAL A 14 -10.94 4.97 -1.77
C VAL A 14 -10.06 3.79 -1.42
N VAL A 15 -9.22 3.36 -2.35
CA VAL A 15 -8.23 2.29 -2.17
C VAL A 15 -6.85 2.92 -2.18
N LEU A 16 -6.15 2.87 -1.04
CA LEU A 16 -4.84 3.47 -0.88
C LEU A 16 -3.74 2.40 -0.93
N ASP A 17 -2.66 2.70 -1.63
CA ASP A 17 -1.39 2.06 -1.34
C ASP A 17 -0.88 2.49 0.04
N LEU A 18 0.07 1.74 0.62
CA LEU A 18 0.61 2.05 1.94
C LEU A 18 2.05 2.59 1.83
N ASP A 19 2.93 1.82 1.18
CA ASP A 19 4.39 2.00 1.27
C ASP A 19 4.91 3.10 0.32
N GLY A 20 5.02 4.31 0.80
CA GLY A 20 5.35 5.52 0.03
C GLY A 20 4.14 6.42 -0.20
N THR A 21 2.94 5.92 0.13
CA THR A 21 1.67 6.63 0.00
C THR A 21 1.23 7.26 1.31
N LEU A 22 1.11 6.51 2.40
CA LEU A 22 0.75 7.07 3.72
C LEU A 22 1.94 7.70 4.44
N TYR A 23 3.14 7.35 4.08
CA TYR A 23 4.38 7.88 4.65
C TYR A 23 5.45 8.07 3.57
N ASP A 24 6.42 8.93 3.82
CA ASP A 24 7.58 9.09 2.95
C ASP A 24 8.60 7.99 3.23
N LYS A 25 8.86 7.15 2.22
CA LYS A 25 9.83 6.05 2.28
C LYS A 25 11.24 6.45 1.86
N THR A 26 11.51 7.76 1.67
CA THR A 26 12.83 8.26 1.28
C THR A 26 13.89 7.80 2.29
N GLY A 27 14.94 7.17 1.80
CA GLY A 27 16.01 6.63 2.62
C GLY A 27 15.72 5.31 3.34
N LEU A 28 14.48 4.82 3.38
CA LEU A 28 14.13 3.55 4.03
C LEU A 28 14.96 2.39 3.47
N SER A 29 15.12 2.31 2.14
CA SER A 29 15.94 1.28 1.49
C SER A 29 17.39 1.25 2.00
N ARG A 30 18.01 2.43 2.18
CA ARG A 30 19.39 2.52 2.71
C ARG A 30 19.44 2.07 4.17
N ARG A 31 18.44 2.42 4.96
CA ARG A 31 18.33 2.00 6.37
C ARG A 31 18.09 0.49 6.47
N MET A 32 17.27 -0.08 5.61
CA MET A 32 17.07 -1.54 5.49
C MET A 32 18.37 -2.26 5.16
N VAL A 33 19.12 -1.78 4.15
CA VAL A 33 20.44 -2.34 3.78
C VAL A 33 21.40 -2.31 4.97
N ARG A 34 21.48 -1.20 5.70
CA ARG A 34 22.34 -1.09 6.90
C ARG A 34 21.92 -2.06 8.02
N ALA A 35 20.63 -2.17 8.26
CA ALA A 35 20.10 -3.04 9.31
C ALA A 35 20.25 -4.54 8.97
N LEU A 36 20.20 -4.89 7.69
CA LEU A 36 20.19 -6.27 7.19
C LEU A 36 21.41 -6.58 6.29
N TRP A 37 22.54 -5.86 6.46
CA TRP A 37 23.73 -6.00 5.62
C TRP A 37 24.23 -7.44 5.53
N TRP A 38 24.09 -8.22 6.59
CA TRP A 38 24.46 -9.63 6.66
C TRP A 38 23.58 -10.55 5.78
N SER A 39 22.43 -10.06 5.34
CA SER A 39 21.49 -10.78 4.49
C SER A 39 21.33 -10.16 3.10
N LEU A 40 22.30 -9.36 2.64
CA LEU A 40 22.29 -8.71 1.33
C LEU A 40 21.93 -9.62 0.15
N PRO A 41 22.43 -10.87 0.07
CA PRO A 41 22.02 -11.78 -1.01
C PRO A 41 20.52 -12.05 -1.03
N LEU A 42 19.91 -12.25 0.15
CA LEU A 42 18.45 -12.46 0.26
C LEU A 42 17.66 -11.20 -0.10
N MET A 43 18.15 -10.03 0.28
CA MET A 43 17.55 -8.75 -0.11
C MET A 43 17.65 -8.48 -1.62
N ALA A 44 18.75 -8.85 -2.25
CA ALA A 44 18.92 -8.73 -3.70
C ALA A 44 17.93 -9.64 -4.44
N ILE A 45 17.75 -10.86 -3.97
CA ILE A 45 16.77 -11.79 -4.52
C ILE A 45 15.35 -11.24 -4.34
N ASP A 46 15.01 -10.70 -3.18
CA ASP A 46 13.71 -10.07 -2.91
C ASP A 46 13.38 -8.94 -3.91
N ARG A 47 14.38 -8.11 -4.24
CA ARG A 47 14.23 -7.01 -5.21
C ARG A 47 14.14 -7.44 -6.67
N LEU A 48 14.82 -8.51 -7.04
CA LEU A 48 14.88 -9.01 -8.41
C LEU A 48 13.80 -10.05 -8.70
N ALA A 49 13.20 -10.61 -7.66
CA ALA A 49 12.21 -11.66 -7.79
C ALA A 49 10.87 -11.12 -8.31
N HIS A 50 10.35 -11.79 -9.33
CA HIS A 50 9.03 -11.54 -9.92
C HIS A 50 8.26 -12.86 -9.99
N GLY A 51 6.93 -12.77 -9.94
CA GLY A 51 6.08 -13.95 -10.11
C GLY A 51 6.27 -15.01 -9.03
N GLY A 52 6.46 -16.26 -9.43
CA GLY A 52 6.54 -17.42 -8.52
C GLY A 52 7.70 -17.37 -7.53
N LEU A 53 8.86 -16.86 -7.94
CA LEU A 53 10.03 -16.74 -7.07
C LEU A 53 9.78 -15.71 -5.95
N TRP A 54 9.15 -14.60 -6.27
CA TRP A 54 8.78 -13.61 -5.27
C TRP A 54 7.77 -14.16 -4.25
N ARG A 55 6.75 -14.90 -4.71
CA ARG A 55 5.79 -15.60 -3.83
C ARG A 55 6.48 -16.55 -2.86
N TRP A 56 7.50 -17.28 -3.34
CA TRP A 56 8.31 -18.14 -2.50
C TRP A 56 9.08 -17.35 -1.44
N ILE A 57 9.73 -16.23 -1.81
CA ILE A 57 10.51 -15.40 -0.89
C ILE A 57 9.64 -14.82 0.22
N VAL A 58 8.49 -14.21 -0.11
CA VAL A 58 7.59 -13.62 0.90
C VAL A 58 7.02 -14.66 1.86
N SER A 59 6.97 -15.92 1.45
CA SER A 59 6.57 -17.04 2.32
C SER A 59 7.69 -17.52 3.24
N THR A 60 8.96 -17.11 3.01
CA THR A 60 10.08 -17.55 3.83
C THR A 60 9.99 -17.03 5.26
N ARG A 61 10.50 -17.83 6.21
CA ARG A 61 10.61 -17.41 7.62
C ARG A 61 11.47 -16.16 7.79
N TRP A 62 12.48 -15.99 6.92
CA TRP A 62 13.33 -14.81 6.91
C TRP A 62 12.52 -13.54 6.59
N HIS A 63 11.73 -13.56 5.52
CA HIS A 63 10.89 -12.41 5.13
C HIS A 63 9.91 -12.06 6.25
N GLN A 64 9.21 -13.06 6.80
CA GLN A 64 8.18 -12.86 7.83
C GLN A 64 8.77 -12.43 9.20
N ARG A 65 9.91 -13.02 9.61
CA ARG A 65 10.44 -12.83 10.96
C ARG A 65 11.57 -11.82 11.05
N VAL A 66 12.20 -11.46 9.94
CA VAL A 66 13.35 -10.54 9.91
C VAL A 66 13.08 -9.33 9.05
N TYR A 67 12.73 -9.51 7.78
CA TYR A 67 12.56 -8.40 6.84
C TYR A 67 11.40 -7.49 7.24
N LEU A 68 10.19 -8.03 7.35
CA LEU A 68 9.00 -7.23 7.68
C LEU A 68 9.06 -6.55 9.05
N PRO A 69 9.44 -7.22 10.16
CA PRO A 69 9.58 -6.56 11.45
C PRO A 69 10.65 -5.45 11.44
N THR A 70 11.77 -5.67 10.73
CA THR A 70 12.81 -4.62 10.58
C THR A 70 12.26 -3.42 9.82
N MET A 71 11.51 -3.66 8.74
CA MET A 71 10.86 -2.60 7.96
C MET A 71 9.88 -1.81 8.83
N VAL A 72 8.99 -2.48 9.57
CA VAL A 72 8.03 -1.84 10.49
C VAL A 72 8.75 -0.96 11.52
N ARG A 73 9.78 -1.49 12.18
CA ARG A 73 10.58 -0.74 13.15
C ARG A 73 11.19 0.52 12.52
N LEU A 74 11.83 0.38 11.37
CA LEU A 74 12.49 1.50 10.68
C LEU A 74 11.48 2.55 10.18
N ILE A 75 10.28 2.16 9.82
CA ILE A 75 9.19 3.09 9.49
C ILE A 75 8.87 3.94 10.72
N GLY A 76 8.62 3.31 11.87
CA GLY A 76 8.30 4.02 13.11
C GLY A 76 9.42 4.93 13.61
N GLU A 77 10.70 4.56 13.39
CA GLU A 77 11.86 5.35 13.81
C GLU A 77 12.12 6.60 12.98
N GLY A 78 11.59 6.72 11.76
CA GLY A 78 11.99 7.89 10.97
C GLY A 78 11.43 7.98 9.55
N CYS A 79 10.24 7.49 9.31
CA CYS A 79 9.50 7.75 8.08
C CYS A 79 8.36 8.72 8.41
N PRO A 80 8.43 10.00 7.96
CA PRO A 80 7.36 10.95 8.24
C PRO A 80 6.08 10.58 7.49
N ARG A 81 4.95 10.77 8.14
CA ARG A 81 3.64 10.60 7.53
C ARG A 81 3.41 11.64 6.43
N ARG A 82 2.66 11.28 5.41
CA ARG A 82 2.21 12.23 4.39
C ARG A 82 0.90 12.88 4.82
N GLU A 83 0.99 14.02 5.48
CA GLU A 83 -0.16 14.72 6.05
C GLU A 83 -1.22 15.09 5.00
N ASN A 84 -0.82 15.34 3.76
CA ASN A 84 -1.75 15.60 2.66
C ASN A 84 -2.61 14.37 2.30
N VAL A 85 -2.08 13.17 2.41
CA VAL A 85 -2.82 11.91 2.19
C VAL A 85 -3.69 11.60 3.39
N LEU A 86 -3.18 11.82 4.60
CA LEU A 86 -3.99 11.65 5.82
C LEU A 86 -5.18 12.62 5.86
N ALA A 87 -5.01 13.85 5.37
CA ALA A 87 -6.11 14.78 5.21
C ALA A 87 -7.17 14.28 4.21
N LEU A 88 -6.75 13.63 3.10
CA LEU A 88 -7.65 12.98 2.15
C LEU A 88 -8.41 11.82 2.82
N VAL A 89 -7.73 10.98 3.59
CA VAL A 89 -8.34 9.88 4.36
C VAL A 89 -9.37 10.42 5.36
N ALA A 90 -9.01 11.45 6.12
CA ALA A 90 -9.90 12.08 7.07
C ALA A 90 -11.16 12.69 6.39
N GLU A 91 -10.99 13.30 5.23
CA GLU A 91 -12.13 13.82 4.46
C GLU A 91 -13.01 12.70 3.90
N ALA A 92 -12.43 11.65 3.36
CA ALA A 92 -13.15 10.48 2.87
C ALA A 92 -13.96 9.83 4.00
N LYS A 93 -13.36 9.66 5.18
CA LYS A 93 -14.03 9.17 6.38
C LYS A 93 -15.19 10.07 6.81
N ARG A 94 -14.99 11.41 6.83
CA ARG A 94 -16.04 12.38 7.17
C ARG A 94 -17.22 12.33 6.19
N LYS A 95 -16.96 11.99 4.93
CA LYS A 95 -18.01 11.81 3.91
C LYS A 95 -18.66 10.43 3.96
N GLY A 96 -18.24 9.54 4.86
CA GLY A 96 -18.74 8.17 4.95
C GLY A 96 -18.33 7.29 3.77
N LEU A 97 -17.22 7.61 3.09
CA LEU A 97 -16.70 6.79 2.00
C LEU A 97 -16.06 5.53 2.55
N GLN A 98 -16.12 4.45 1.80
CA GLN A 98 -15.43 3.21 2.09
C GLN A 98 -13.92 3.39 1.89
N LEU A 99 -13.11 2.90 2.84
CA LEU A 99 -11.66 3.04 2.85
C LEU A 99 -10.96 1.68 2.86
N ALA A 100 -9.96 1.51 2.01
CA ALA A 100 -9.17 0.29 2.00
C ALA A 100 -7.68 0.57 1.83
N ILE A 101 -6.85 -0.33 2.38
CA ILE A 101 -5.43 -0.42 2.08
C ILE A 101 -5.19 -1.63 1.19
N TYR A 102 -4.51 -1.42 0.07
CA TYR A 102 -4.04 -2.45 -0.84
C TYR A 102 -2.54 -2.26 -1.09
N SER A 103 -1.70 -3.09 -0.47
CA SER A 103 -0.24 -2.95 -0.45
C SER A 103 0.47 -4.14 -1.09
N ASP A 104 1.64 -3.90 -1.70
CA ASP A 104 2.54 -4.97 -2.18
C ASP A 104 3.21 -5.75 -1.04
N TYR A 105 3.27 -5.18 0.17
CA TYR A 105 3.91 -5.80 1.32
C TYR A 105 2.92 -6.05 2.45
N GLY A 106 3.18 -7.11 3.22
CA GLY A 106 2.43 -7.43 4.43
C GLY A 106 2.70 -6.50 5.62
N SER A 107 2.31 -6.96 6.81
CA SER A 107 2.43 -6.21 8.08
C SER A 107 1.73 -4.86 8.05
N ILE A 108 0.57 -4.80 7.37
CA ILE A 108 -0.18 -3.54 7.20
C ILE A 108 -0.59 -2.97 8.56
N ARG A 109 -1.14 -3.80 9.46
CA ARG A 109 -1.60 -3.35 10.78
C ARG A 109 -0.47 -2.81 11.63
N GLU A 110 0.66 -3.50 11.63
CA GLU A 110 1.86 -3.09 12.37
C GLU A 110 2.43 -1.79 11.83
N LYS A 111 2.47 -1.61 10.50
CA LYS A 111 2.89 -0.36 9.87
C LYS A 111 1.96 0.79 10.23
N LEU A 112 0.64 0.60 10.16
CA LEU A 112 -0.33 1.60 10.58
C LEU A 112 -0.14 1.99 12.04
N ALA A 113 0.07 1.00 12.92
CA ALA A 113 0.28 1.23 14.34
C ALA A 113 1.52 2.10 14.63
N VAL A 114 2.67 1.81 14.00
CA VAL A 114 3.89 2.63 14.20
C VAL A 114 3.79 4.02 13.56
N LEU A 115 2.88 4.19 12.60
CA LEU A 115 2.54 5.50 12.02
C LEU A 115 1.49 6.27 12.84
N GLY A 116 0.92 5.65 13.90
CA GLY A 116 -0.15 6.26 14.69
C GLY A 116 -1.47 6.39 13.92
N ILE A 117 -1.74 5.49 12.99
CA ILE A 117 -2.96 5.44 12.18
C ILE A 117 -3.82 4.27 12.67
N ASP A 118 -5.08 4.53 13.01
CA ASP A 118 -5.97 3.46 13.47
C ASP A 118 -6.40 2.57 12.30
N ALA A 119 -6.08 1.28 12.42
CA ALA A 119 -6.46 0.27 11.43
C ALA A 119 -7.99 0.11 11.29
N LYS A 120 -8.76 0.53 12.30
CA LYS A 120 -10.23 0.51 12.27
C LYS A 120 -10.84 1.58 11.35
N ASP A 121 -10.05 2.54 10.91
CA ASP A 121 -10.48 3.54 9.94
C ASP A 121 -10.64 2.98 8.52
N PHE A 122 -10.25 1.73 8.31
CA PHE A 122 -10.30 1.06 7.01
C PHE A 122 -11.20 -0.16 7.04
N ASP A 123 -12.09 -0.25 6.06
CA ASP A 123 -13.02 -1.39 5.88
C ASP A 123 -12.31 -2.64 5.38
N LEU A 124 -11.19 -2.49 4.67
CA LEU A 124 -10.37 -3.59 4.16
C LEU A 124 -8.88 -3.27 4.28
N LEU A 125 -8.12 -4.21 4.84
CA LEU A 125 -6.66 -4.21 4.85
C LEU A 125 -6.19 -5.48 4.15
N ILE A 126 -5.54 -5.34 3.00
CA ILE A 126 -5.12 -6.49 2.22
C ILE A 126 -3.79 -6.25 1.53
N SER A 127 -2.95 -7.27 1.51
CA SER A 127 -1.72 -7.26 0.73
C SER A 127 -1.88 -8.06 -0.57
N ALA A 128 -1.23 -7.62 -1.64
CA ALA A 128 -1.22 -8.30 -2.92
C ALA A 128 -0.73 -9.77 -2.82
N PRO A 129 0.29 -10.10 -2.00
CA PRO A 129 0.68 -11.49 -1.75
C PRO A 129 -0.44 -12.39 -1.22
N GLU A 130 -1.33 -11.86 -0.37
CA GLU A 130 -2.49 -12.62 0.12
C GLU A 130 -3.46 -12.98 -0.99
N LEU A 131 -3.45 -12.23 -2.08
CA LEU A 131 -4.22 -12.48 -3.30
C LEU A 131 -3.47 -13.32 -4.34
N GLY A 132 -2.22 -13.67 -4.06
CA GLY A 132 -1.41 -14.55 -4.87
C GLY A 132 -0.58 -13.90 -5.96
N ASP A 133 -0.51 -12.57 -6.03
CA ASP A 133 0.27 -11.84 -7.02
C ASP A 133 0.76 -10.50 -6.47
N LEU A 134 1.39 -9.67 -7.31
CA LEU A 134 1.83 -8.30 -7.02
C LEU A 134 1.10 -7.29 -7.89
N LYS A 135 1.15 -6.02 -7.50
CA LYS A 135 0.75 -4.92 -8.40
C LYS A 135 1.78 -4.74 -9.55
N PRO A 136 1.32 -4.45 -10.76
CA PRO A 136 -0.08 -4.35 -11.17
C PRO A 136 -0.63 -5.75 -11.53
N SER A 137 -1.70 -6.15 -10.88
CA SER A 137 -2.43 -7.38 -11.22
C SER A 137 -3.91 -7.05 -11.29
N LYS A 138 -4.49 -7.22 -12.48
CA LYS A 138 -5.93 -7.00 -12.70
C LYS A 138 -6.77 -7.88 -11.79
N ALA A 139 -6.42 -9.17 -11.69
CA ALA A 139 -7.16 -10.13 -10.86
C ALA A 139 -7.14 -9.74 -9.37
N CYS A 140 -5.99 -9.23 -8.86
CA CYS A 140 -5.91 -8.76 -7.49
C CYS A 140 -6.75 -7.48 -7.29
N ALA A 141 -6.70 -6.53 -8.21
CA ALA A 141 -7.50 -5.30 -8.13
C ALA A 141 -9.02 -5.61 -8.21
N GLU A 142 -9.44 -6.53 -9.07
CA GLU A 142 -10.83 -7.02 -9.15
C GLU A 142 -11.26 -7.66 -7.83
N GLU A 143 -10.40 -8.47 -7.22
CA GLU A 143 -10.69 -9.12 -5.94
C GLU A 143 -10.82 -8.12 -4.78
N VAL A 144 -9.98 -7.05 -4.77
CA VAL A 144 -10.13 -5.93 -3.82
C VAL A 144 -11.50 -5.28 -3.96
N LEU A 145 -11.89 -4.92 -5.19
CA LEU A 145 -13.21 -4.32 -5.45
C LEU A 145 -14.36 -5.26 -5.09
N ARG A 146 -14.23 -6.55 -5.39
CA ARG A 146 -15.23 -7.59 -5.04
C ARG A 146 -15.43 -7.68 -3.52
N ARG A 147 -14.35 -7.69 -2.73
CA ARG A 147 -14.44 -7.74 -1.26
C ARG A 147 -15.08 -6.49 -0.68
N LEU A 148 -14.82 -5.34 -1.27
CA LEU A 148 -15.44 -4.06 -0.90
C LEU A 148 -16.86 -3.91 -1.44
N LYS A 149 -17.31 -4.78 -2.36
CA LYS A 149 -18.54 -4.62 -3.14
C LYS A 149 -18.58 -3.27 -3.86
N ALA A 150 -17.42 -2.77 -4.25
CA ALA A 150 -17.24 -1.46 -4.85
C ALA A 150 -17.35 -1.51 -6.38
N LYS A 151 -17.88 -0.43 -6.96
CA LYS A 151 -17.94 -0.26 -8.42
C LYS A 151 -16.70 0.50 -8.90
N PRO A 152 -16.02 0.04 -9.95
CA PRO A 152 -14.82 0.72 -10.48
C PRO A 152 -15.04 2.21 -10.74
N GLU A 153 -16.16 2.59 -11.34
CA GLU A 153 -16.47 3.96 -11.77
C GLU A 153 -16.55 4.95 -10.58
N THR A 154 -16.88 4.45 -9.39
CA THR A 154 -16.96 5.23 -8.15
C THR A 154 -15.83 4.95 -7.19
N THR A 155 -14.78 4.24 -7.66
CA THR A 155 -13.57 3.94 -6.87
C THR A 155 -12.40 4.82 -7.30
N LEU A 156 -11.69 5.36 -6.30
CA LEU A 156 -10.45 6.09 -6.47
C LEU A 156 -9.29 5.28 -5.86
N PHE A 157 -8.32 4.92 -6.70
CA PHE A 157 -7.03 4.42 -6.22
C PHE A 157 -6.10 5.60 -5.96
N VAL A 158 -5.32 5.51 -4.89
CA VAL A 158 -4.32 6.53 -4.50
C VAL A 158 -2.99 5.82 -4.26
N GLY A 159 -1.94 6.27 -4.92
CA GLY A 159 -0.62 5.64 -4.80
C GLY A 159 0.53 6.54 -5.22
N ASP A 160 1.76 6.12 -4.90
CA ASP A 160 3.00 6.85 -5.22
C ASP A 160 3.66 6.37 -6.53
N ARG A 161 3.10 5.33 -7.18
CA ARG A 161 3.67 4.75 -8.41
C ARG A 161 2.62 4.48 -9.49
N ASP A 162 2.73 5.24 -10.60
CA ASP A 162 1.80 5.10 -11.71
C ASP A 162 1.90 3.71 -12.38
N GLU A 163 3.12 3.16 -12.52
CA GLU A 163 3.38 1.86 -13.12
C GLU A 163 2.87 0.65 -12.29
N LYS A 164 2.45 0.88 -11.06
CA LYS A 164 1.85 -0.15 -10.19
C LYS A 164 0.41 0.18 -9.80
N ASP A 165 0.26 1.26 -9.06
CA ASP A 165 -1.04 1.66 -8.50
C ASP A 165 -1.95 2.20 -9.60
N GLY A 166 -1.39 3.04 -10.50
CA GLY A 166 -2.11 3.58 -11.65
C GLY A 166 -2.52 2.51 -12.63
N GLU A 167 -1.62 1.59 -12.98
CA GLU A 167 -1.96 0.47 -13.86
C GLU A 167 -2.98 -0.49 -13.23
N SER A 168 -2.89 -0.76 -11.92
CA SER A 168 -3.91 -1.53 -11.20
C SER A 168 -5.30 -0.89 -11.30
N ALA A 169 -5.38 0.43 -11.10
CA ALA A 169 -6.62 1.18 -11.21
C ALA A 169 -7.19 1.15 -12.64
N ARG A 170 -6.35 1.43 -13.65
CA ARG A 170 -6.74 1.42 -15.07
C ARG A 170 -7.20 0.04 -15.53
N ALA A 171 -6.55 -1.02 -15.06
CA ALA A 171 -6.89 -2.40 -15.42
C ALA A 171 -8.31 -2.80 -15.03
N VAL A 172 -8.90 -2.15 -14.02
CA VAL A 172 -10.28 -2.37 -13.57
C VAL A 172 -11.23 -1.23 -13.94
N GLY A 173 -10.75 -0.18 -14.62
CA GLY A 173 -11.58 0.98 -14.99
C GLY A 173 -11.87 1.95 -13.84
N ALA A 174 -11.04 1.95 -12.79
CA ALA A 174 -11.16 2.87 -11.67
C ALA A 174 -10.36 4.16 -11.90
N LYS A 175 -10.68 5.21 -11.12
CA LYS A 175 -9.92 6.46 -11.10
C LYS A 175 -8.59 6.28 -10.36
N PHE A 176 -7.59 7.07 -10.73
CA PHE A 176 -6.28 7.07 -10.05
C PHE A 176 -5.84 8.48 -9.68
N LEU A 177 -5.26 8.61 -8.49
CA LEU A 177 -4.58 9.80 -7.99
C LEU A 177 -3.14 9.45 -7.66
N LEU A 178 -2.20 10.02 -8.41
CA LEU A 178 -0.78 9.97 -8.10
C LEU A 178 -0.43 11.04 -7.05
N ILE A 179 0.41 10.70 -6.06
CA ILE A 179 0.81 11.60 -4.98
C ILE A 179 2.31 11.81 -4.92
#